data_4b20f4efd19fe3715105ad0baa377056
#
_entry.id   4b20f4efd19fe3715105ad0baa377056
#
_cell.length_a   1.000
_cell.length_b   1.000
_cell.length_c   1.000
_cell.angle_alpha   90.00
_cell.angle_beta   90.00
_cell.angle_gamma   90.00
#
_symmetry.space_group_name_H-M   'P 1'
#
loop_
_entity.id
_entity.type
_entity.pdbx_description
1 polymer ?
#
loop_
_entity_poly.entity_id
_entity_poly.type
_entity_poly.pdbx_seq_one_letter_code
_entity_poly.pdbx_strand_id
1 'polypeptide(L)'
;MNINLQNQFYVVRHGKAQNNELDIVSCKLKTQEEYGLTQEGKGVISNEAQQYKDFDIIFTSPFRRTQETASFFAKTSDCDVILDDRLVEFDVGDLDLKSFELYRDARRQHKENDYVYKNGESLSDAYNRLIDFIDDVNSQYKNKKILIVSHGVPAEILVDWSHGTPLRKWEKCIEKGKVFSLQS
;
A
#
# COMPACT_ATOMS: atom_id res chain seq x y z
N MET A 1 1.03 -2.16 20.07
CA MET A 1 1.19 -0.83 20.71
C MET A 1 0.08 0.06 20.20
N ASN A 2 -0.66 0.75 21.08
CA ASN A 2 -1.62 1.75 20.63
C ASN A 2 -0.85 3.04 20.38
N ILE A 3 -0.61 3.39 19.12
CA ILE A 3 -0.06 4.70 18.74
C ILE A 3 -1.20 5.72 18.91
N ASN A 4 -0.98 6.75 19.70
CA ASN A 4 -1.92 7.86 19.80
C ASN A 4 -1.73 8.75 18.55
N LEU A 5 -2.63 8.61 17.58
CA LEU A 5 -2.55 9.35 16.33
C LEU A 5 -2.85 10.83 16.54
N GLN A 6 -1.88 11.69 16.19
CA GLN A 6 -1.98 13.16 16.20
C GLN A 6 -2.45 13.72 14.86
N ASN A 7 -2.55 12.87 13.84
CA ASN A 7 -2.92 13.18 12.47
C ASN A 7 -4.08 12.29 12.00
N GLN A 8 -4.74 12.68 10.93
CA GLN A 8 -5.75 11.87 10.25
C GLN A 8 -5.08 11.09 9.13
N PHE A 9 -4.96 9.77 9.29
CA PHE A 9 -4.36 8.90 8.28
C PHE A 9 -5.43 8.23 7.42
N TYR A 10 -5.16 8.19 6.14
CA TYR A 10 -5.92 7.45 5.14
C TYR A 10 -4.98 6.59 4.32
N VAL A 11 -5.45 5.46 3.85
CA VAL A 11 -4.69 4.60 2.95
C VAL A 11 -5.50 4.29 1.70
N VAL A 12 -4.81 4.23 0.56
CA VAL A 12 -5.36 3.75 -0.70
C VAL A 12 -4.41 2.75 -1.34
N ARG A 13 -4.95 1.61 -1.78
CA ARG A 13 -4.24 0.71 -2.67
C ARG A 13 -4.23 1.31 -4.06
N HIS A 14 -3.09 1.26 -4.78
CA HIS A 14 -3.00 1.73 -6.16
C HIS A 14 -4.13 1.20 -7.03
N GLY A 15 -4.51 1.95 -8.08
CA GLY A 15 -5.49 1.54 -9.08
C GLY A 15 -5.06 0.29 -9.85
N LYS A 16 -5.96 -0.25 -10.67
CA LYS A 16 -5.62 -1.37 -11.56
C LYS A 16 -4.40 -1.01 -12.41
N ALA A 17 -3.36 -1.85 -12.39
CA ALA A 17 -2.08 -1.65 -13.05
C ALA A 17 -1.78 -2.77 -14.04
N GLN A 18 -0.83 -2.52 -14.96
CA GLN A 18 -0.48 -3.44 -16.04
C GLN A 18 -0.05 -4.82 -15.54
N ASN A 19 0.70 -4.91 -14.43
CA ASN A 19 1.05 -6.21 -13.84
C ASN A 19 -0.16 -7.02 -13.40
N ASN A 20 -1.28 -6.35 -13.05
CA ASN A 20 -2.53 -7.04 -12.71
C ASN A 20 -3.22 -7.64 -13.94
N GLU A 21 -3.10 -7.00 -15.11
CA GLU A 21 -3.62 -7.55 -16.39
C GLU A 21 -2.76 -8.71 -16.87
N LEU A 22 -1.46 -8.65 -16.63
CA LEU A 22 -0.52 -9.72 -16.96
C LEU A 22 -0.57 -10.89 -15.97
N ASP A 23 -1.36 -10.79 -14.89
CA ASP A 23 -1.46 -11.76 -13.79
C ASP A 23 -0.10 -12.10 -13.15
N ILE A 24 0.78 -11.10 -12.99
CA ILE A 24 2.11 -11.26 -12.39
C ILE A 24 2.28 -10.44 -11.12
N VAL A 25 3.03 -11.01 -10.17
CA VAL A 25 3.50 -10.30 -8.98
C VAL A 25 4.64 -9.36 -9.37
N SER A 26 4.64 -8.13 -8.84
CA SER A 26 5.74 -7.17 -8.99
C SER A 26 5.95 -6.48 -7.65
N CYS A 27 7.01 -6.87 -6.95
CA CYS A 27 7.30 -6.40 -5.59
C CYS A 27 8.73 -5.89 -5.39
N LYS A 28 9.65 -6.13 -6.32
CA LYS A 28 11.04 -5.67 -6.22
C LYS A 28 11.22 -4.27 -6.79
N LEU A 29 11.99 -3.44 -6.11
CA LEU A 29 12.31 -2.06 -6.55
C LEU A 29 12.95 -2.01 -7.95
N LYS A 30 13.68 -3.04 -8.36
CA LYS A 30 14.26 -3.12 -9.72
C LYS A 30 13.22 -3.03 -10.84
N THR A 31 11.93 -3.34 -10.57
CA THR A 31 10.82 -3.29 -11.51
C THR A 31 9.83 -2.16 -11.23
N GLN A 32 10.21 -1.21 -10.37
CA GLN A 32 9.31 -0.14 -9.90
C GLN A 32 8.73 0.71 -11.03
N GLU A 33 9.47 0.92 -12.12
CA GLU A 33 9.07 1.77 -13.25
C GLU A 33 8.28 1.02 -14.34
N GLU A 34 8.23 -0.31 -14.30
CA GLU A 34 7.73 -1.11 -15.43
C GLU A 34 6.21 -1.06 -15.59
N TYR A 35 5.46 -1.10 -14.48
CA TYR A 35 4.02 -1.31 -14.51
C TYR A 35 3.26 -0.09 -13.99
N GLY A 36 2.78 0.75 -14.92
CA GLY A 36 1.89 1.87 -14.62
C GLY A 36 0.42 1.46 -14.51
N LEU A 37 -0.45 2.42 -14.22
CA LEU A 37 -1.89 2.23 -14.19
C LEU A 37 -2.45 1.94 -15.60
N THR A 38 -3.46 1.07 -15.65
CA THR A 38 -4.28 0.90 -16.85
C THR A 38 -5.21 2.11 -17.05
N GLN A 39 -5.82 2.26 -18.23
CA GLN A 39 -6.81 3.32 -18.45
C GLN A 39 -8.02 3.18 -17.53
N GLU A 40 -8.48 1.94 -17.30
CA GLU A 40 -9.53 1.63 -16.32
C GLU A 40 -9.12 2.07 -14.92
N GLY A 41 -7.89 1.69 -14.49
CA GLY A 41 -7.34 2.09 -13.19
C GLY A 41 -7.28 3.61 -13.01
N LYS A 42 -6.85 4.35 -14.04
CA LYS A 42 -6.81 5.82 -14.03
C LYS A 42 -8.22 6.41 -13.87
N GLY A 43 -9.22 5.86 -14.55
CA GLY A 43 -10.62 6.31 -14.44
C GLY A 43 -11.17 6.13 -13.03
N VAL A 44 -10.95 4.95 -12.42
CA VAL A 44 -11.38 4.67 -11.02
C VAL A 44 -10.73 5.66 -10.04
N ILE A 45 -9.39 5.83 -10.13
CA ILE A 45 -8.65 6.73 -9.24
C ILE A 45 -9.09 8.18 -9.43
N SER A 46 -9.30 8.62 -10.67
CA SER A 46 -9.76 9.98 -10.95
C SER A 46 -11.09 10.29 -10.26
N ASN A 47 -12.03 9.34 -10.29
CA ASN A 47 -13.32 9.47 -9.64
C ASN A 47 -13.19 9.47 -8.11
N GLU A 48 -12.38 8.59 -7.54
CA GLU A 48 -12.15 8.51 -6.10
C GLU A 48 -11.48 9.80 -5.59
N ALA A 49 -10.48 10.33 -6.29
CA ALA A 49 -9.79 11.56 -5.92
C ALA A 49 -10.71 12.80 -5.90
N GLN A 50 -11.82 12.80 -6.65
CA GLN A 50 -12.82 13.86 -6.57
C GLN A 50 -13.65 13.81 -5.29
N GLN A 51 -13.76 12.63 -4.66
CA GLN A 51 -14.52 12.44 -3.42
C GLN A 51 -13.67 12.73 -2.18
N TYR A 52 -12.34 12.56 -2.28
CA TYR A 52 -11.37 12.73 -1.21
C TYR A 52 -10.40 13.86 -1.55
N LYS A 53 -10.66 15.04 -1.00
CA LYS A 53 -9.89 16.27 -1.19
C LYS A 53 -9.26 16.72 0.12
N ASP A 54 -8.48 17.79 0.04
CA ASP A 54 -7.93 18.50 1.20
C ASP A 54 -6.93 17.65 2.02
N PHE A 55 -6.19 16.75 1.36
CA PHE A 55 -5.02 16.17 1.99
C PHE A 55 -3.93 17.21 2.11
N ASP A 56 -3.29 17.27 3.28
CA ASP A 56 -2.15 18.15 3.50
C ASP A 56 -0.85 17.59 2.93
N ILE A 57 -0.72 16.26 2.94
CA ILE A 57 0.49 15.54 2.51
C ILE A 57 0.09 14.16 1.97
N ILE A 58 0.78 13.72 0.93
CA ILE A 58 0.64 12.37 0.38
C ILE A 58 1.98 11.65 0.45
N PHE A 59 2.03 10.51 1.13
CA PHE A 59 3.15 9.59 1.07
C PHE A 59 2.85 8.47 0.10
N THR A 60 3.83 8.07 -0.69
CA THR A 60 3.65 6.99 -1.67
C THR A 60 4.87 6.10 -1.78
N SER A 61 4.62 4.81 -2.07
CA SER A 61 5.64 3.88 -2.52
C SER A 61 6.31 4.39 -3.82
N PRO A 62 7.61 4.09 -4.05
CA PRO A 62 8.33 4.53 -5.26
C PRO A 62 7.90 3.81 -6.55
N PHE A 63 6.97 2.86 -6.49
CA PHE A 63 6.49 2.18 -7.70
C PHE A 63 5.66 3.11 -8.59
N ARG A 64 5.85 3.05 -9.91
CA ARG A 64 5.15 3.87 -10.88
C ARG A 64 3.63 3.87 -10.69
N ARG A 65 3.01 2.70 -10.48
CA ARG A 65 1.55 2.57 -10.27
C ARG A 65 1.03 3.31 -9.04
N THR A 66 1.84 3.39 -7.97
CA THR A 66 1.49 4.15 -6.76
C THR A 66 1.73 5.64 -6.95
N GLN A 67 2.82 6.04 -7.61
CA GLN A 67 3.09 7.43 -7.94
C GLN A 67 2.02 8.00 -8.91
N GLU A 68 1.64 7.23 -9.95
CA GLU A 68 0.53 7.62 -10.84
C GLU A 68 -0.79 7.74 -10.05
N THR A 69 -1.08 6.84 -9.10
CA THR A 69 -2.24 6.96 -8.21
C THR A 69 -2.18 8.21 -7.34
N ALA A 70 -1.05 8.46 -6.67
CA ALA A 70 -0.83 9.62 -5.81
C ALA A 70 -1.02 10.95 -6.57
N SER A 71 -0.60 11.01 -7.84
CA SER A 71 -0.70 12.21 -8.66
C SER A 71 -2.14 12.70 -8.88
N PHE A 72 -3.13 11.80 -8.90
CA PHE A 72 -4.54 12.19 -9.00
C PHE A 72 -5.03 12.88 -7.72
N PHE A 73 -4.68 12.36 -6.55
CA PHE A 73 -5.04 12.96 -5.27
C PHE A 73 -4.26 14.27 -5.02
N ALA A 74 -3.00 14.34 -5.40
CA ALA A 74 -2.19 15.55 -5.30
C ALA A 74 -2.80 16.70 -6.10
N LYS A 75 -3.29 16.45 -7.32
CA LYS A 75 -3.97 17.45 -8.14
C LYS A 75 -5.27 17.97 -7.53
N THR A 76 -6.02 17.13 -6.79
CA THR A 76 -7.28 17.55 -6.16
C THR A 76 -7.08 18.24 -4.83
N SER A 77 -5.96 18.00 -4.17
CA SER A 77 -5.61 18.54 -2.85
C SER A 77 -4.59 19.68 -2.89
N ASP A 78 -3.93 19.90 -4.02
CA ASP A 78 -2.84 20.87 -4.22
C ASP A 78 -1.74 20.71 -3.13
N CYS A 79 -1.25 19.49 -2.98
CA CYS A 79 -0.28 19.15 -1.94
C CYS A 79 0.90 18.32 -2.48
N ASP A 80 1.98 18.27 -1.69
CA ASP A 80 3.19 17.54 -2.02
C ASP A 80 3.02 16.03 -1.93
N VAL A 81 3.79 15.32 -2.77
CA VAL A 81 3.93 13.86 -2.77
C VAL A 81 5.34 13.50 -2.34
N ILE A 82 5.45 12.70 -1.28
CA ILE A 82 6.71 12.26 -0.69
C ILE A 82 6.84 10.75 -0.90
N LEU A 83 7.98 10.31 -1.44
CA LEU A 83 8.31 8.89 -1.61
C LEU A 83 8.84 8.31 -0.30
N ASP A 84 8.38 7.10 0.06
CA ASP A 84 8.92 6.36 1.20
C ASP A 84 9.00 4.87 0.87
N ASP A 85 10.21 4.31 0.96
CA ASP A 85 10.49 2.91 0.62
C ASP A 85 9.82 1.91 1.58
N ARG A 86 9.43 2.35 2.78
CA ARG A 86 8.67 1.51 3.73
C ARG A 86 7.25 1.20 3.24
N LEU A 87 6.77 1.89 2.20
CA LEU A 87 5.45 1.70 1.60
C LEU A 87 5.44 0.74 0.39
N VAL A 88 6.58 0.09 0.07
CA VAL A 88 6.67 -0.87 -1.05
C VAL A 88 5.77 -2.09 -0.83
N GLU A 89 5.45 -2.81 -1.93
CA GLU A 89 4.68 -4.05 -1.85
C GLU A 89 5.42 -5.11 -1.03
N PHE A 90 4.67 -6.05 -0.50
CA PHE A 90 5.18 -7.21 0.21
C PHE A 90 6.18 -8.00 -0.66
N ASP A 91 7.41 -8.15 -0.16
CA ASP A 91 8.48 -8.81 -0.90
C ASP A 91 8.36 -10.34 -0.82
N VAL A 92 7.84 -10.94 -1.86
CA VAL A 92 7.69 -12.39 -1.99
C VAL A 92 8.95 -13.07 -2.58
N GLY A 93 10.08 -12.37 -2.60
CA GLY A 93 11.38 -12.93 -2.98
C GLY A 93 11.43 -13.49 -4.39
N ASP A 94 11.79 -14.77 -4.51
CA ASP A 94 11.94 -15.47 -5.79
C ASP A 94 10.61 -15.65 -6.57
N LEU A 95 9.48 -15.31 -5.97
CA LEU A 95 8.16 -15.28 -6.64
C LEU A 95 7.88 -13.96 -7.36
N ASP A 96 8.77 -12.96 -7.26
CA ASP A 96 8.69 -11.74 -8.06
C ASP A 96 8.65 -12.07 -9.56
N LEU A 97 7.79 -11.40 -10.31
CA LEU A 97 7.51 -11.63 -11.74
C LEU A 97 6.95 -13.03 -12.08
N LYS A 98 6.51 -13.79 -11.10
CA LYS A 98 5.74 -15.02 -11.30
C LYS A 98 4.23 -14.74 -11.29
N SER A 99 3.43 -15.74 -11.71
CA SER A 99 1.97 -15.60 -11.71
C SER A 99 1.40 -15.44 -10.30
N PHE A 100 0.28 -14.76 -10.18
CA PHE A 100 -0.44 -14.67 -8.91
C PHE A 100 -0.92 -16.04 -8.42
N GLU A 101 -1.13 -17.00 -9.31
CA GLU A 101 -1.48 -18.36 -8.92
C GLU A 101 -0.37 -19.03 -8.11
N LEU A 102 0.88 -18.99 -8.60
CA LEU A 102 2.04 -19.51 -7.86
C LEU A 102 2.21 -18.85 -6.50
N TYR A 103 2.02 -17.54 -6.43
CA TYR A 103 2.04 -16.82 -5.16
C TYR A 103 0.92 -17.28 -4.22
N ARG A 104 -0.32 -17.43 -4.72
CA ARG A 104 -1.45 -17.92 -3.90
C ARG A 104 -1.20 -19.33 -3.37
N ASP A 105 -0.60 -20.20 -4.17
CA ASP A 105 -0.29 -21.57 -3.75
C ASP A 105 0.80 -21.61 -2.70
N ALA A 106 1.89 -20.87 -2.89
CA ALA A 106 2.94 -20.73 -1.88
C ALA A 106 2.36 -20.20 -0.55
N ARG A 107 1.48 -19.22 -0.62
CA ARG A 107 0.83 -18.64 0.53
C ARG A 107 -0.13 -19.58 1.26
N ARG A 108 -0.84 -20.48 0.55
CA ARG A 108 -1.69 -21.51 1.17
C ARG A 108 -0.86 -22.53 1.95
N GLN A 109 0.39 -22.78 1.51
CA GLN A 109 1.32 -23.69 2.18
C GLN A 109 1.96 -23.09 3.43
N HIS A 110 2.17 -21.77 3.44
CA HIS A 110 2.85 -21.02 4.51
C HIS A 110 1.89 -20.01 5.13
N LYS A 111 1.38 -20.37 6.31
CA LYS A 111 0.33 -19.58 7.01
C LYS A 111 0.88 -18.77 8.19
N GLU A 112 2.12 -18.99 8.54
CA GLU A 112 2.80 -18.35 9.66
C GLU A 112 3.19 -16.91 9.27
N ASN A 113 2.97 -15.94 10.16
CA ASN A 113 3.31 -14.55 9.92
C ASN A 113 4.84 -14.34 9.80
N ASP A 114 5.61 -15.18 10.46
CA ASP A 114 7.07 -15.12 10.48
C ASP A 114 7.72 -15.96 9.35
N TYR A 115 6.94 -16.57 8.47
CA TYR A 115 7.49 -17.25 7.30
C TYR A 115 8.14 -16.26 6.36
N VAL A 116 9.44 -16.41 6.11
CA VAL A 116 10.22 -15.58 5.20
C VAL A 116 10.25 -16.22 3.81
N TYR A 117 9.72 -15.54 2.80
CA TYR A 117 9.89 -15.96 1.42
C TYR A 117 11.37 -15.92 1.03
N LYS A 118 11.83 -16.93 0.29
CA LYS A 118 13.23 -16.99 -0.14
C LYS A 118 13.64 -15.72 -0.89
N ASN A 119 14.64 -15.00 -0.37
CA ASN A 119 15.09 -13.67 -0.85
C ASN A 119 14.01 -12.57 -0.76
N GLY A 120 13.06 -12.71 0.16
CA GLY A 120 11.98 -11.77 0.43
C GLY A 120 11.86 -11.43 1.91
N GLU A 121 10.66 -11.03 2.34
CA GLU A 121 10.36 -10.68 3.71
C GLU A 121 9.27 -11.57 4.31
N SER A 122 9.12 -11.55 5.65
CA SER A 122 7.97 -12.09 6.37
C SER A 122 6.86 -11.05 6.50
N LEU A 123 5.65 -11.50 6.84
CA LEU A 123 4.54 -10.59 7.12
C LEU A 123 4.83 -9.72 8.36
N SER A 124 5.55 -10.27 9.33
CA SER A 124 6.00 -9.53 10.52
C SER A 124 7.00 -8.43 10.15
N ASP A 125 7.93 -8.66 9.21
CA ASP A 125 8.84 -7.63 8.72
C ASP A 125 8.08 -6.50 8.02
N ALA A 126 7.14 -6.85 7.13
CA ALA A 126 6.28 -5.88 6.46
C ALA A 126 5.46 -5.04 7.44
N TYR A 127 4.90 -5.69 8.48
CA TYR A 127 4.18 -4.99 9.56
C TYR A 127 5.10 -4.00 10.28
N ASN A 128 6.27 -4.43 10.70
CA ASN A 128 7.19 -3.60 11.48
C ASN A 128 7.60 -2.33 10.69
N ARG A 129 8.00 -2.47 9.40
CA ARG A 129 8.35 -1.30 8.59
C ARG A 129 7.21 -0.31 8.38
N LEU A 130 5.97 -0.80 8.30
CA LEU A 130 4.79 0.05 8.15
C LEU A 130 4.43 0.77 9.44
N ILE A 131 4.57 0.12 10.60
CA ILE A 131 4.33 0.76 11.89
C ILE A 131 5.42 1.79 12.21
N ASP A 132 6.68 1.48 11.89
CA ASP A 132 7.79 2.44 11.99
C ASP A 132 7.53 3.68 11.11
N PHE A 133 6.97 3.49 9.90
CA PHE A 133 6.56 4.59 9.03
C PHE A 133 5.46 5.46 9.70
N ILE A 134 4.41 4.82 10.24
CA ILE A 134 3.30 5.54 10.91
C ILE A 134 3.82 6.33 12.11
N ASP A 135 4.67 5.72 12.93
CA ASP A 135 5.21 6.35 14.16
C ASP A 135 6.07 7.57 13.83
N ASP A 136 6.97 7.43 12.86
CA ASP A 136 7.80 8.53 12.36
C ASP A 136 6.96 9.70 11.84
N VAL A 137 6.03 9.44 10.92
CA VAL A 137 5.19 10.48 10.32
C VAL A 137 4.30 11.11 11.37
N ASN A 138 3.73 10.31 12.29
CA ASN A 138 2.90 10.82 13.37
C ASN A 138 3.67 11.71 14.35
N SER A 139 4.97 11.46 14.54
CA SER A 139 5.85 12.29 15.37
C SER A 139 6.25 13.62 14.71
N GLN A 140 6.43 13.61 13.38
CA GLN A 140 6.88 14.77 12.60
C GLN A 140 5.77 15.78 12.31
N TYR A 141 4.54 15.33 12.19
CA TYR A 141 3.40 16.14 11.79
C TYR A 141 2.31 16.17 12.87
N LYS A 142 1.51 17.22 12.90
CA LYS A 142 0.38 17.38 13.84
C LYS A 142 -0.83 17.98 13.13
N ASN A 143 -2.01 17.45 13.42
CA ASN A 143 -3.30 17.94 12.90
C ASN A 143 -3.35 17.95 11.36
N LYS A 144 -2.65 16.99 10.71
CA LYS A 144 -2.60 16.85 9.27
C LYS A 144 -3.53 15.74 8.78
N LYS A 145 -4.10 15.94 7.60
CA LYS A 145 -4.82 14.94 6.84
C LYS A 145 -3.85 14.30 5.84
N ILE A 146 -3.45 13.08 6.10
CA ILE A 146 -2.34 12.39 5.42
C ILE A 146 -2.88 11.22 4.62
N LEU A 147 -2.58 11.15 3.33
CA LEU A 147 -2.88 10.01 2.49
C LEU A 147 -1.63 9.14 2.28
N ILE A 148 -1.79 7.83 2.46
CA ILE A 148 -0.78 6.82 2.17
C ILE A 148 -1.21 6.08 0.91
N VAL A 149 -0.40 6.15 -0.15
CA VAL A 149 -0.63 5.40 -1.39
C VAL A 149 0.32 4.22 -1.45
N SER A 150 -0.21 3.01 -1.38
CA SER A 150 0.58 1.80 -1.29
C SER A 150 -0.03 0.64 -2.10
N HIS A 151 0.23 -0.59 -1.70
CA HIS A 151 -0.09 -1.80 -2.43
C HIS A 151 -1.09 -2.68 -1.65
N GLY A 152 -1.35 -3.88 -2.19
CA GLY A 152 -2.37 -4.77 -1.62
C GLY A 152 -2.10 -5.11 -0.16
N VAL A 153 -0.94 -5.68 0.08
CA VAL A 153 -0.55 -6.20 1.39
C VAL A 153 -0.31 -5.09 2.41
N PRO A 154 0.50 -4.09 2.11
CA PRO A 154 0.74 -3.00 3.06
C PRO A 154 -0.53 -2.25 3.44
N ALA A 155 -1.43 -1.98 2.48
CA ALA A 155 -2.67 -1.28 2.77
C ALA A 155 -3.60 -2.11 3.68
N GLU A 156 -3.66 -3.43 3.47
CA GLU A 156 -4.42 -4.35 4.33
C GLU A 156 -3.85 -4.39 5.77
N ILE A 157 -2.52 -4.47 5.89
CA ILE A 157 -1.85 -4.42 7.20
C ILE A 157 -2.21 -3.13 7.96
N LEU A 158 -2.16 -1.98 7.29
CA LEU A 158 -2.47 -0.69 7.92
C LEU A 158 -3.93 -0.60 8.35
N VAL A 159 -4.86 -1.10 7.55
CA VAL A 159 -6.29 -1.13 7.92
C VAL A 159 -6.53 -2.08 9.09
N ASP A 160 -5.98 -3.29 9.07
CA ASP A 160 -6.12 -4.25 10.17
C ASP A 160 -5.51 -3.70 11.46
N TRP A 161 -4.34 -3.10 11.37
CA TRP A 161 -3.68 -2.45 12.51
C TRP A 161 -4.57 -1.35 13.12
N SER A 162 -5.15 -0.48 12.30
CA SER A 162 -5.97 0.63 12.78
C SER A 162 -7.24 0.15 13.52
N HIS A 163 -7.74 -1.02 13.19
CA HIS A 163 -8.89 -1.64 13.86
C HIS A 163 -8.49 -2.54 15.05
N GLY A 164 -7.20 -2.57 15.42
CA GLY A 164 -6.71 -3.49 16.47
C GLY A 164 -6.87 -4.96 16.11
N THR A 165 -7.00 -5.26 14.83
CA THR A 165 -7.16 -6.62 14.33
C THR A 165 -5.78 -7.28 14.23
N PRO A 166 -5.59 -8.52 14.73
CA PRO A 166 -4.33 -9.23 14.54
C PRO A 166 -4.02 -9.38 13.05
N LEU A 167 -2.73 -9.34 12.69
CA LEU A 167 -2.26 -9.66 11.36
C LEU A 167 -2.93 -10.93 10.86
N ARG A 168 -3.84 -10.78 9.91
CA ARG A 168 -4.65 -11.89 9.44
C ARG A 168 -4.02 -12.57 8.25
N LYS A 169 -4.32 -13.84 8.16
CA LYS A 169 -4.26 -14.61 6.93
C LYS A 169 -5.26 -14.01 5.94
N TRP A 170 -4.78 -13.27 5.03
CA TRP A 170 -5.40 -12.48 3.98
C TRP A 170 -6.49 -13.24 3.23
N GLU A 171 -7.71 -13.10 3.64
CA GLU A 171 -8.86 -13.67 2.94
C GLU A 171 -9.50 -12.66 1.98
N LYS A 172 -9.25 -11.38 2.19
CA LYS A 172 -9.81 -10.31 1.35
C LYS A 172 -8.75 -9.25 1.06
N CYS A 173 -8.38 -9.10 -0.21
CA CYS A 173 -7.60 -7.94 -0.64
C CYS A 173 -8.44 -6.67 -0.58
N ILE A 174 -7.86 -5.60 -0.04
CA ILE A 174 -8.39 -4.24 -0.14
C ILE A 174 -8.68 -3.90 -1.61
N GLU A 175 -9.84 -3.31 -1.86
CA GLU A 175 -10.27 -2.87 -3.18
C GLU A 175 -9.29 -1.83 -3.75
N LYS A 176 -8.92 -2.04 -5.03
CA LYS A 176 -8.00 -1.12 -5.73
C LYS A 176 -8.65 0.24 -5.91
N GLY A 177 -7.91 1.28 -5.57
CA GLY A 177 -8.33 2.66 -5.80
C GLY A 177 -9.33 3.19 -4.80
N LYS A 178 -9.70 2.45 -3.77
CA LYS A 178 -10.60 2.90 -2.71
C LYS A 178 -9.83 3.42 -1.51
N VAL A 179 -10.27 4.57 -0.99
CA VAL A 179 -9.67 5.20 0.20
C VAL A 179 -10.31 4.64 1.47
N PHE A 180 -9.47 4.31 2.45
CA PHE A 180 -9.85 3.85 3.78
C PHE A 180 -9.29 4.78 4.85
N SER A 181 -10.10 5.14 5.85
CA SER A 181 -9.61 5.85 7.04
C SER A 181 -8.92 4.86 7.98
N LEU A 182 -7.79 5.27 8.56
CA LEU A 182 -7.04 4.50 9.55
C LEU A 182 -7.37 4.92 11.00
N GLN A 183 -8.47 5.62 11.21
CA GLN A 183 -8.91 6.01 12.54
C GLN A 183 -9.96 5.07 13.07
N SER A 184 -9.74 4.60 14.28
CA SER A 184 -10.68 3.84 15.10
C SER A 184 -11.79 4.74 15.66
#